data_6e347e0807b7e942a75aedd24cfee328
#
_entry.id   6e347e0807b7e942a75aedd24cfee328
#
_cell.length_a   1.000
_cell.length_b   1.000
_cell.length_c   1.000
_cell.angle_alpha   90.00
_cell.angle_beta   90.00
_cell.angle_gamma   90.00
#
_symmetry.space_group_name_H-M   'P 1'
#
loop_
_entity.id
_entity.type
_entity.pdbx_description
1 polymer ?
#
loop_
_entity_poly.entity_id
_entity_poly.type
_entity_poly.pdbx_seq_one_letter_code
_entity_poly.pdbx_strand_id
1 'polypeptide(L)'
;MSRITEFYRISPAAPAREQDEASRDKYYRRLRLQAFVAATLGYSLYYVCRTSLNVMKKPILDSGSLDASQLGVIGSALLFAYAIGKFVNGFIADYCNIKRFMATGLIVSAAANALMGLMGLAHSVVPTAVIFVAFAVMWGLNGWAQSMGAPPAIISLSRWYPLKERGTYYGFFSASHNLGEFFSFLFVGSIVSFAGWQAGFFGSAVAGAIGVVLVLCWLHDTPESKGLPPVEALAHEKPVPGAEKSVKEIQKQVLRTPAVWVLAAASAFMYISRYAINGWGVLFLQEAKGFSDVEAISVVSINALLGILGTVLSGWFSDKLFKGDRKIPACCSAY
;
A
#
# COMPACT_ATOMS: atom_id res chain seq x y z
N MET A 1 29.32 -0.22 10.18
CA MET A 1 27.95 -0.29 9.60
C MET A 1 28.02 0.07 8.13
N SER A 2 27.25 -0.61 7.26
CA SER A 2 27.24 -0.22 5.84
C SER A 2 26.49 1.11 5.67
N ARG A 3 26.83 1.89 4.60
CA ARG A 3 26.13 3.14 4.28
C ARG A 3 24.61 2.94 4.12
N ILE A 4 24.21 1.74 3.68
CA ILE A 4 22.79 1.36 3.50
C ILE A 4 22.08 1.24 4.85
N THR A 5 22.68 0.57 5.84
CA THR A 5 22.09 0.44 7.18
C THR A 5 21.97 1.80 7.89
N GLU A 6 22.92 2.69 7.67
CA GLU A 6 22.87 4.06 8.19
C GLU A 6 21.76 4.88 7.55
N PHE A 7 21.57 4.75 6.23
CA PHE A 7 20.49 5.43 5.51
C PHE A 7 19.10 5.04 6.05
N TYR A 8 18.87 3.76 6.34
CA TYR A 8 17.58 3.31 6.85
C TYR A 8 17.42 3.36 8.36
N ARG A 9 18.42 3.82 9.10
CA ARG A 9 18.33 3.92 10.56
C ARG A 9 17.21 4.85 10.99
N ILE A 10 16.49 4.46 12.05
CA ILE A 10 15.50 5.31 12.73
C ILE A 10 16.12 6.66 13.07
N SER A 11 15.39 7.73 12.81
CA SER A 11 15.88 9.09 13.06
C SER A 11 16.22 9.29 14.53
N PRO A 12 17.40 9.82 14.86
CA PRO A 12 17.74 10.13 16.24
C PRO A 12 16.80 11.21 16.80
N ALA A 13 16.65 11.23 18.12
CA ALA A 13 15.93 12.30 18.80
C ALA A 13 16.62 13.65 18.55
N ALA A 14 15.83 14.64 18.19
CA ALA A 14 16.29 16.02 18.09
C ALA A 14 16.27 16.68 19.49
N PRO A 15 17.05 17.76 19.70
CA PRO A 15 16.96 18.55 20.94
C PRO A 15 15.52 18.95 21.24
N ALA A 16 15.13 18.86 22.51
CA ALA A 16 13.80 19.24 22.95
C ALA A 16 13.51 20.71 22.57
N ARG A 17 12.31 20.97 22.02
CA ARG A 17 11.90 22.31 21.70
C ARG A 17 11.42 23.00 22.98
N GLU A 18 12.02 24.13 23.29
CA GLU A 18 11.51 25.03 24.32
C GLU A 18 10.26 25.75 23.80
N GLN A 19 9.10 25.21 24.09
CA GLN A 19 7.79 25.75 23.72
C GLN A 19 6.83 25.57 24.89
N ASP A 20 5.90 26.51 25.00
CA ASP A 20 4.74 26.38 25.89
C ASP A 20 3.88 25.17 25.48
N GLU A 21 3.13 24.63 26.41
CA GLU A 21 2.35 23.40 26.21
C GLU A 21 1.35 23.52 25.05
N ALA A 22 0.66 24.66 24.93
CA ALA A 22 -0.31 24.90 23.89
C ALA A 22 0.33 24.91 22.48
N SER A 23 1.48 25.54 22.32
CA SER A 23 2.24 25.58 21.06
C SER A 23 2.80 24.22 20.69
N ARG A 24 3.28 23.46 21.68
CA ARG A 24 3.75 22.09 21.50
C ARG A 24 2.61 21.16 21.01
N ASP A 25 1.42 21.25 21.62
CA ASP A 25 0.27 20.44 21.23
C ASP A 25 -0.23 20.79 19.83
N LYS A 26 -0.28 22.08 19.48
CA LYS A 26 -0.63 22.51 18.12
C LYS A 26 0.37 21.98 17.09
N TYR A 27 1.65 22.02 17.40
CA TYR A 27 2.71 21.48 16.54
C TYR A 27 2.59 19.97 16.38
N TYR A 28 2.39 19.22 17.47
CA TYR A 28 2.17 17.79 17.45
C TYR A 28 0.95 17.42 16.60
N ARG A 29 -0.20 18.06 16.81
CA ARG A 29 -1.42 17.80 16.02
C ARG A 29 -1.20 18.04 14.53
N ARG A 30 -0.45 19.05 14.15
CA ARG A 30 -0.10 19.30 12.74
C ARG A 30 0.77 18.18 12.18
N LEU A 31 1.83 17.78 12.87
CA LEU A 31 2.77 16.75 12.38
C LEU A 31 2.11 15.37 12.29
N ARG A 32 1.31 14.99 13.29
CA ARG A 32 0.60 13.71 13.26
C ARG A 32 -0.42 13.63 12.12
N LEU A 33 -1.12 14.75 11.84
CA LEU A 33 -2.02 14.82 10.69
C LEU A 33 -1.26 14.71 9.37
N GLN A 34 -0.13 15.41 9.22
CA GLN A 34 0.73 15.28 8.05
C GLN A 34 1.23 13.85 7.86
N ALA A 35 1.70 13.20 8.93
CA ALA A 35 2.15 11.82 8.90
C ALA A 35 1.02 10.87 8.47
N PHE A 36 -0.20 11.05 9.01
CA PHE A 36 -1.37 10.26 8.65
C PHE A 36 -1.77 10.43 7.18
N VAL A 37 -1.88 11.66 6.71
CA VAL A 37 -2.24 11.97 5.33
C VAL A 37 -1.18 11.41 4.37
N ALA A 38 0.12 11.60 4.69
CA ALA A 38 1.21 11.07 3.88
C ALA A 38 1.24 9.54 3.83
N ALA A 39 0.99 8.88 4.96
CA ALA A 39 0.91 7.41 5.01
C ALA A 39 -0.29 6.90 4.19
N THR A 40 -1.46 7.52 4.35
CA THR A 40 -2.72 7.11 3.70
C THR A 40 -2.68 7.36 2.19
N LEU A 41 -2.41 8.59 1.76
CA LEU A 41 -2.34 8.94 0.33
C LEU A 41 -1.12 8.32 -0.34
N GLY A 42 0.03 8.29 0.33
CA GLY A 42 1.21 7.59 -0.18
C GLY A 42 0.93 6.12 -0.45
N TYR A 43 0.22 5.44 0.47
CA TYR A 43 -0.16 4.05 0.28
C TYR A 43 -1.23 3.88 -0.83
N SER A 44 -2.16 4.83 -0.98
CA SER A 44 -3.08 4.84 -2.13
C SER A 44 -2.33 4.92 -3.46
N LEU A 45 -1.27 5.75 -3.55
CA LEU A 45 -0.46 5.87 -4.76
C LEU A 45 0.41 4.63 -5.04
N TYR A 46 0.76 3.87 -4.00
CA TYR A 46 1.30 2.51 -4.19
C TYR A 46 0.34 1.63 -4.98
N TYR A 47 -0.96 1.68 -4.65
CA TYR A 47 -1.96 0.90 -5.37
C TYR A 47 -2.11 1.31 -6.83
N VAL A 48 -1.98 2.60 -7.16
CA VAL A 48 -1.95 3.05 -8.55
C VAL A 48 -0.82 2.37 -9.32
N CYS A 49 0.39 2.33 -8.77
CA CYS A 49 1.53 1.65 -9.40
C CYS A 49 1.39 0.12 -9.46
N ARG A 50 0.57 -0.47 -8.59
CA ARG A 50 0.38 -1.92 -8.46
C ARG A 50 -0.69 -2.45 -9.41
N THR A 51 -1.80 -1.74 -9.55
CA THR A 51 -2.96 -2.22 -10.29
C THR A 51 -3.01 -1.73 -11.74
N SER A 52 -2.05 -0.91 -12.14
CA SER A 52 -1.93 -0.36 -13.49
C SER A 52 -1.99 -1.45 -14.58
N LEU A 53 -1.23 -2.53 -14.46
CA LEU A 53 -1.24 -3.63 -15.41
C LEU A 53 -2.63 -4.24 -15.60
N ASN A 54 -3.47 -4.27 -14.56
CA ASN A 54 -4.81 -4.87 -14.65
C ASN A 54 -5.73 -4.13 -15.61
N VAL A 55 -5.56 -2.81 -15.72
CA VAL A 55 -6.28 -1.95 -16.66
C VAL A 55 -5.76 -2.12 -18.09
N MET A 56 -4.47 -2.43 -18.23
CA MET A 56 -3.78 -2.48 -19.52
C MET A 56 -3.79 -3.85 -20.17
N LYS A 57 -4.31 -4.90 -19.50
CA LYS A 57 -4.29 -6.28 -20.03
C LYS A 57 -4.90 -6.40 -21.41
N LYS A 58 -6.15 -5.91 -21.60
CA LYS A 58 -6.80 -6.00 -22.90
C LYS A 58 -6.06 -5.22 -24.00
N PRO A 59 -5.72 -3.94 -23.83
CA PRO A 59 -4.93 -3.21 -24.83
C PRO A 59 -3.58 -3.88 -25.18
N ILE A 60 -2.92 -4.54 -24.22
CA ILE A 60 -1.69 -5.30 -24.48
C ILE A 60 -1.99 -6.56 -25.33
N LEU A 61 -3.08 -7.29 -25.01
CA LEU A 61 -3.52 -8.43 -25.79
C LEU A 61 -3.87 -8.02 -27.22
N ASP A 62 -4.68 -6.98 -27.39
CA ASP A 62 -5.14 -6.48 -28.68
C ASP A 62 -3.97 -5.98 -29.56
N SER A 63 -2.91 -5.48 -28.94
CA SER A 63 -1.69 -5.08 -29.66
C SER A 63 -0.83 -6.27 -30.13
N GLY A 64 -1.15 -7.50 -29.71
CA GLY A 64 -0.36 -8.70 -30.01
C GLY A 64 1.02 -8.74 -29.34
N SER A 65 1.30 -7.81 -28.42
CA SER A 65 2.60 -7.73 -27.73
C SER A 65 2.85 -8.90 -26.80
N LEU A 66 1.80 -9.35 -26.07
CA LEU A 66 1.82 -10.47 -25.12
C LEU A 66 0.51 -11.22 -25.18
N ASP A 67 0.52 -12.50 -24.85
CA ASP A 67 -0.68 -13.33 -24.71
C ASP A 67 -1.21 -13.36 -23.25
N ALA A 68 -2.41 -13.94 -23.06
CA ALA A 68 -3.06 -14.01 -21.75
C ALA A 68 -2.27 -14.85 -20.73
N SER A 69 -1.61 -15.92 -21.19
CA SER A 69 -0.78 -16.78 -20.35
C SER A 69 0.46 -16.02 -19.83
N GLN A 70 1.12 -15.27 -20.71
CA GLN A 70 2.27 -14.44 -20.37
C GLN A 70 1.87 -13.34 -19.37
N LEU A 71 0.73 -12.68 -19.57
CA LEU A 71 0.19 -11.69 -18.61
C LEU A 71 -0.15 -12.35 -17.26
N GLY A 72 -0.61 -13.60 -17.27
CA GLY A 72 -0.82 -14.39 -16.06
C GLY A 72 0.47 -14.63 -15.28
N VAL A 73 1.55 -15.02 -15.97
CA VAL A 73 2.88 -15.23 -15.36
C VAL A 73 3.43 -13.91 -14.81
N ILE A 74 3.33 -12.80 -15.55
CA ILE A 74 3.78 -11.47 -15.11
C ILE A 74 3.01 -11.07 -13.84
N GLY A 75 1.68 -11.22 -13.82
CA GLY A 75 0.87 -10.95 -12.64
C GLY A 75 1.26 -11.82 -11.44
N SER A 76 1.55 -13.09 -11.66
CA SER A 76 2.02 -14.02 -10.63
C SER A 76 3.39 -13.63 -10.08
N ALA A 77 4.31 -13.16 -10.91
CA ALA A 77 5.63 -12.68 -10.47
C ALA A 77 5.51 -11.55 -9.44
N LEU A 78 4.58 -10.59 -9.66
CA LEU A 78 4.29 -9.55 -8.68
C LEU A 78 3.77 -10.16 -7.37
N LEU A 79 2.79 -11.05 -7.44
CA LEU A 79 2.15 -11.59 -6.24
C LEU A 79 3.11 -12.42 -5.39
N PHE A 80 3.94 -13.26 -6.01
CA PHE A 80 4.95 -14.03 -5.30
C PHE A 80 6.02 -13.15 -4.65
N ALA A 81 6.57 -12.19 -5.40
CA ALA A 81 7.55 -11.26 -4.87
C ALA A 81 6.95 -10.38 -3.74
N TYR A 82 5.69 -9.97 -3.88
CA TYR A 82 4.97 -9.22 -2.86
C TYR A 82 4.74 -10.05 -1.59
N ALA A 83 4.36 -11.32 -1.71
CA ALA A 83 4.10 -12.18 -0.56
C ALA A 83 5.39 -12.41 0.26
N ILE A 84 6.48 -12.77 -0.41
CA ILE A 84 7.79 -12.95 0.23
C ILE A 84 8.27 -11.61 0.81
N GLY A 85 8.19 -10.55 0.00
CA GLY A 85 8.59 -9.21 0.42
C GLY A 85 7.79 -8.70 1.61
N LYS A 86 6.49 -8.95 1.67
CA LYS A 86 5.63 -8.53 2.79
C LYS A 86 6.05 -9.17 4.11
N PHE A 87 6.43 -10.44 4.07
CA PHE A 87 6.97 -11.13 5.24
C PHE A 87 8.32 -10.52 5.66
N VAL A 88 9.29 -10.44 4.75
CA VAL A 88 10.64 -9.95 5.03
C VAL A 88 10.63 -8.46 5.41
N ASN A 89 10.00 -7.62 4.60
CA ASN A 89 9.96 -6.17 4.79
C ASN A 89 9.10 -5.77 6.00
N GLY A 90 8.12 -6.62 6.41
CA GLY A 90 7.37 -6.43 7.64
C GLY A 90 8.30 -6.43 8.86
N PHE A 91 9.23 -7.39 8.93
CA PHE A 91 10.22 -7.44 10.03
C PHE A 91 11.29 -6.35 9.93
N ILE A 92 11.74 -6.04 8.72
CA ILE A 92 12.78 -5.03 8.51
C ILE A 92 12.27 -3.63 8.85
N ALA A 93 11.01 -3.33 8.54
CA ALA A 93 10.41 -2.01 8.73
C ALA A 93 10.43 -1.53 10.19
N ASP A 94 10.34 -2.46 11.16
CA ASP A 94 10.40 -2.14 12.59
C ASP A 94 11.72 -1.47 13.01
N TYR A 95 12.80 -1.76 12.27
CA TYR A 95 14.14 -1.22 12.53
C TYR A 95 14.48 -0.02 11.65
N CYS A 96 13.57 0.37 10.75
CA CYS A 96 13.84 1.35 9.71
C CYS A 96 13.19 2.72 9.98
N ASN A 97 13.81 3.73 9.38
CA ASN A 97 13.18 5.01 9.14
C ASN A 97 11.99 4.83 8.17
N ILE A 98 10.77 4.97 8.68
CA ILE A 98 9.55 4.70 7.92
C ILE A 98 9.41 5.56 6.67
N LYS A 99 9.84 6.82 6.74
CA LYS A 99 9.82 7.77 5.62
C LYS A 99 10.71 7.29 4.47
N ARG A 100 11.97 6.97 4.76
CA ARG A 100 12.95 6.53 3.77
C ARG A 100 12.58 5.17 3.19
N PHE A 101 12.13 4.26 4.05
CA PHE A 101 11.74 2.92 3.64
C PHE A 101 10.53 2.95 2.70
N MET A 102 9.48 3.68 3.05
CA MET A 102 8.29 3.84 2.21
C MET A 102 8.62 4.57 0.89
N ALA A 103 9.41 5.64 0.94
CA ALA A 103 9.80 6.37 -0.26
C ALA A 103 10.61 5.50 -1.23
N THR A 104 11.55 4.67 -0.74
CA THR A 104 12.34 3.77 -1.60
C THR A 104 11.45 2.77 -2.35
N GLY A 105 10.52 2.12 -1.65
CA GLY A 105 9.59 1.20 -2.31
C GLY A 105 8.77 1.89 -3.40
N LEU A 106 8.32 3.11 -3.14
CA LEU A 106 7.52 3.86 -4.13
C LEU A 106 8.38 4.35 -5.32
N ILE A 107 9.64 4.73 -5.08
CA ILE A 107 10.59 5.05 -6.16
C ILE A 107 10.80 3.84 -7.08
N VAL A 108 11.05 2.66 -6.50
CA VAL A 108 11.24 1.43 -7.27
C VAL A 108 9.97 1.05 -8.04
N SER A 109 8.79 1.20 -7.42
CA SER A 109 7.50 0.96 -8.09
C SER A 109 7.27 1.91 -9.26
N ALA A 110 7.53 3.21 -9.07
CA ALA A 110 7.41 4.20 -10.13
C ALA A 110 8.39 3.93 -11.28
N ALA A 111 9.65 3.62 -10.95
CA ALA A 111 10.66 3.27 -11.93
C ALA A 111 10.30 2.01 -12.73
N ALA A 112 9.78 0.97 -12.07
CA ALA A 112 9.32 -0.26 -12.73
C ALA A 112 8.20 0.05 -13.74
N ASN A 113 7.20 0.86 -13.35
CA ASN A 113 6.14 1.30 -14.27
C ASN A 113 6.71 2.11 -15.44
N ALA A 114 7.60 3.08 -15.20
CA ALA A 114 8.23 3.85 -16.25
C ALA A 114 8.99 2.98 -17.25
N LEU A 115 9.77 2.01 -16.76
CA LEU A 115 10.53 1.09 -17.59
C LEU A 115 9.62 0.17 -18.41
N MET A 116 8.49 -0.30 -17.85
CA MET A 116 7.50 -1.06 -18.61
C MET A 116 6.87 -0.21 -19.72
N GLY A 117 6.58 1.07 -19.45
CA GLY A 117 6.12 2.01 -20.47
C GLY A 117 7.14 2.17 -21.61
N LEU A 118 8.43 2.35 -21.27
CA LEU A 118 9.52 2.45 -22.24
C LEU A 118 9.67 1.19 -23.09
N MET A 119 9.68 0.01 -22.45
CA MET A 119 9.73 -1.27 -23.16
C MET A 119 8.51 -1.46 -24.05
N GLY A 120 7.34 -0.98 -23.59
CA GLY A 120 6.12 -1.00 -24.39
C GLY A 120 6.22 -0.15 -25.66
N LEU A 121 6.90 0.98 -25.64
CA LEU A 121 7.15 1.77 -26.85
C LEU A 121 8.03 1.04 -27.88
N ALA A 122 8.88 0.16 -27.40
CA ALA A 122 9.79 -0.62 -28.26
C ALA A 122 9.18 -1.97 -28.72
N HIS A 123 7.90 -2.25 -28.41
CA HIS A 123 7.28 -3.57 -28.65
C HIS A 123 7.32 -4.03 -30.12
N SER A 124 7.35 -3.12 -31.07
CA SER A 124 7.40 -3.44 -32.51
C SER A 124 8.79 -3.83 -33.01
N VAL A 125 9.85 -3.50 -32.27
CA VAL A 125 11.24 -3.76 -32.68
C VAL A 125 11.96 -4.77 -31.77
N VAL A 126 11.42 -5.00 -30.58
CA VAL A 126 11.98 -5.93 -29.58
C VAL A 126 11.24 -7.26 -29.66
N PRO A 127 11.95 -8.42 -29.69
CA PRO A 127 11.27 -9.72 -29.67
C PRO A 127 10.34 -9.91 -28.48
N THR A 128 9.15 -10.47 -28.70
CA THR A 128 8.14 -10.73 -27.66
C THR A 128 8.70 -11.46 -26.43
N ALA A 129 9.59 -12.43 -26.63
CA ALA A 129 10.23 -13.15 -25.53
C ALA A 129 11.04 -12.23 -24.59
N VAL A 130 11.73 -11.22 -25.15
CA VAL A 130 12.49 -10.23 -24.37
C VAL A 130 11.55 -9.32 -23.60
N ILE A 131 10.46 -8.85 -24.23
CA ILE A 131 9.43 -8.04 -23.57
C ILE A 131 8.80 -8.81 -22.42
N PHE A 132 8.43 -10.07 -22.65
CA PHE A 132 7.84 -10.94 -21.62
C PHE A 132 8.76 -11.08 -20.40
N VAL A 133 10.03 -11.43 -20.61
CA VAL A 133 11.00 -11.60 -19.52
C VAL A 133 11.23 -10.27 -18.79
N ALA A 134 11.42 -9.19 -19.53
CA ALA A 134 11.59 -7.85 -18.96
C ALA A 134 10.39 -7.44 -18.10
N PHE A 135 9.17 -7.64 -18.60
CA PHE A 135 7.94 -7.35 -17.86
C PHE A 135 7.82 -8.22 -16.61
N ALA A 136 8.10 -9.51 -16.70
CA ALA A 136 8.06 -10.42 -15.55
C ALA A 136 9.05 -10.00 -14.45
N VAL A 137 10.28 -9.65 -14.81
CA VAL A 137 11.31 -9.15 -13.88
C VAL A 137 10.90 -7.81 -13.26
N MET A 138 10.51 -6.84 -14.08
CA MET A 138 10.12 -5.51 -13.59
C MET A 138 8.88 -5.58 -12.72
N TRP A 139 7.91 -6.43 -13.07
CA TRP A 139 6.71 -6.60 -12.27
C TRP A 139 6.97 -7.37 -10.97
N GLY A 140 7.91 -8.31 -10.98
CA GLY A 140 8.43 -8.94 -9.76
C GLY A 140 9.13 -7.94 -8.83
N LEU A 141 9.99 -7.08 -9.39
CA LEU A 141 10.63 -5.98 -8.63
C LEU A 141 9.59 -5.00 -8.08
N ASN A 142 8.57 -4.66 -8.87
CA ASN A 142 7.44 -3.87 -8.39
C ASN A 142 6.73 -4.57 -7.23
N GLY A 143 6.49 -5.88 -7.31
CA GLY A 143 5.89 -6.67 -6.22
C GLY A 143 6.68 -6.59 -4.92
N TRP A 144 8.00 -6.76 -5.00
CA TRP A 144 8.88 -6.57 -3.83
C TRP A 144 8.77 -5.15 -3.27
N ALA A 145 8.87 -4.14 -4.11
CA ALA A 145 8.78 -2.74 -3.73
C ALA A 145 7.43 -2.39 -3.10
N GLN A 146 6.34 -2.93 -3.63
CA GLN A 146 4.98 -2.78 -3.08
C GLN A 146 4.85 -3.28 -1.63
N SER A 147 5.63 -4.28 -1.23
CA SER A 147 5.63 -4.78 0.14
C SER A 147 6.25 -3.80 1.15
N MET A 148 6.97 -2.78 0.69
CA MET A 148 7.56 -1.72 1.51
C MET A 148 6.57 -0.58 1.82
N GLY A 149 5.32 -0.66 1.39
CA GLY A 149 4.32 0.40 1.60
C GLY A 149 3.54 0.28 2.91
N ALA A 150 2.88 -0.87 3.13
CA ALA A 150 1.99 -1.07 4.28
C ALA A 150 2.71 -1.09 5.64
N PRO A 151 3.84 -1.81 5.83
CA PRO A 151 4.48 -1.88 7.14
C PRO A 151 4.87 -0.49 7.68
N PRO A 152 5.60 0.37 6.96
CA PRO A 152 5.95 1.69 7.48
C PRO A 152 4.73 2.59 7.70
N ALA A 153 3.68 2.47 6.90
CA ALA A 153 2.45 3.23 7.11
C ALA A 153 1.76 2.83 8.42
N ILE A 154 1.68 1.53 8.72
CA ILE A 154 1.12 1.02 9.99
C ILE A 154 2.01 1.41 11.18
N ILE A 155 3.32 1.29 11.06
CA ILE A 155 4.28 1.71 12.09
C ILE A 155 4.13 3.22 12.35
N SER A 156 3.89 4.04 11.33
CA SER A 156 3.59 5.46 11.48
C SER A 156 2.43 5.70 12.44
N LEU A 157 1.33 4.92 12.33
CA LEU A 157 0.21 5.03 13.25
C LEU A 157 0.61 4.72 14.70
N SER A 158 1.46 3.71 14.91
CA SER A 158 1.92 3.36 16.26
C SER A 158 2.88 4.40 16.86
N ARG A 159 3.66 5.08 16.03
CA ARG A 159 4.62 6.12 16.49
C ARG A 159 3.96 7.48 16.74
N TRP A 160 2.86 7.80 16.03
CA TRP A 160 2.24 9.14 16.07
C TRP A 160 0.91 9.18 16.80
N TYR A 161 0.29 8.03 17.08
CA TYR A 161 -1.02 7.97 17.72
C TYR A 161 -1.00 7.15 19.01
N PRO A 162 -1.63 7.64 20.10
CA PRO A 162 -1.79 6.89 21.34
C PRO A 162 -2.66 5.64 21.12
N LEU A 163 -2.49 4.64 21.96
CA LEU A 163 -3.13 3.33 21.80
C LEU A 163 -4.66 3.42 21.64
N LYS A 164 -5.30 4.33 22.37
CA LYS A 164 -6.76 4.53 22.33
C LYS A 164 -7.26 5.03 20.96
N GLU A 165 -6.45 5.77 20.21
CA GLU A 165 -6.83 6.36 18.92
C GLU A 165 -6.41 5.49 17.73
N ARG A 166 -5.43 4.58 17.88
CA ARG A 166 -4.84 3.78 16.79
C ARG A 166 -5.88 3.01 15.99
N GLY A 167 -6.88 2.42 16.66
CA GLY A 167 -7.93 1.65 15.99
C GLY A 167 -8.76 2.49 15.02
N THR A 168 -9.15 3.70 15.43
CA THR A 168 -9.91 4.63 14.60
C THR A 168 -9.11 5.07 13.36
N TYR A 169 -7.85 5.51 13.58
CA TYR A 169 -7.01 5.95 12.48
C TYR A 169 -6.61 4.79 11.55
N TYR A 170 -6.44 3.58 12.08
CA TYR A 170 -6.24 2.38 11.26
C TYR A 170 -7.47 2.08 10.40
N GLY A 171 -8.67 2.27 10.91
CA GLY A 171 -9.92 2.14 10.14
C GLY A 171 -9.94 3.09 8.93
N PHE A 172 -9.62 4.36 9.14
CA PHE A 172 -9.49 5.32 8.03
C PHE A 172 -8.34 4.97 7.08
N PHE A 173 -7.17 4.59 7.61
CA PHE A 173 -6.05 4.15 6.78
C PHE A 173 -6.41 2.94 5.92
N SER A 174 -7.20 2.01 6.44
CA SER A 174 -7.57 0.80 5.69
C SER A 174 -8.44 1.10 4.46
N ALA A 175 -9.07 2.28 4.38
CA ALA A 175 -9.75 2.74 3.16
C ALA A 175 -8.78 3.11 2.03
N SER A 176 -7.51 3.37 2.34
CA SER A 176 -6.49 3.83 1.38
C SER A 176 -6.28 2.88 0.19
N HIS A 177 -6.41 1.58 0.40
CA HIS A 177 -6.25 0.61 -0.67
C HIS A 177 -7.42 0.66 -1.68
N ASN A 178 -8.66 0.76 -1.22
CA ASN A 178 -9.82 0.92 -2.09
C ASN A 178 -9.76 2.27 -2.83
N LEU A 179 -9.34 3.33 -2.14
CA LEU A 179 -9.12 4.64 -2.75
C LEU A 179 -8.05 4.57 -3.85
N GLY A 180 -6.94 3.89 -3.60
CA GLY A 180 -5.89 3.68 -4.58
C GLY A 180 -6.32 2.82 -5.76
N GLU A 181 -7.10 1.77 -5.55
CA GLU A 181 -7.72 0.97 -6.60
C GLU A 181 -8.67 1.80 -7.46
N PHE A 182 -9.58 2.55 -6.83
CA PHE A 182 -10.49 3.45 -7.53
C PHE A 182 -9.74 4.46 -8.42
N PHE A 183 -8.76 5.15 -7.87
CA PHE A 183 -7.95 6.09 -8.66
C PHE A 183 -7.16 5.40 -9.77
N SER A 184 -6.65 4.20 -9.53
CA SER A 184 -5.95 3.45 -10.57
C SER A 184 -6.85 3.11 -11.74
N PHE A 185 -8.02 2.51 -11.49
CA PHE A 185 -8.94 2.15 -12.56
C PHE A 185 -9.45 3.37 -13.30
N LEU A 186 -9.86 4.43 -12.59
CA LEU A 186 -10.38 5.64 -13.22
C LEU A 186 -9.29 6.43 -13.95
N PHE A 187 -8.20 6.79 -13.26
CA PHE A 187 -7.14 7.66 -13.78
C PHE A 187 -6.31 6.96 -14.86
N VAL A 188 -5.80 5.76 -14.54
CA VAL A 188 -4.99 5.01 -15.50
C VAL A 188 -5.85 4.55 -16.67
N GLY A 189 -7.10 4.12 -16.40
CA GLY A 189 -8.05 3.74 -17.44
C GLY A 189 -8.34 4.87 -18.42
N SER A 190 -8.55 6.09 -17.92
CA SER A 190 -8.72 7.27 -18.76
C SER A 190 -7.49 7.54 -19.64
N ILE A 191 -6.27 7.48 -19.08
CA ILE A 191 -5.04 7.67 -19.85
C ILE A 191 -4.92 6.61 -20.96
N VAL A 192 -5.21 5.35 -20.62
CA VAL A 192 -5.14 4.24 -21.59
C VAL A 192 -6.10 4.45 -22.75
N SER A 193 -7.33 4.92 -22.47
CA SER A 193 -8.35 5.17 -23.51
C SER A 193 -7.95 6.29 -24.49
N PHE A 194 -7.19 7.29 -24.04
CA PHE A 194 -6.79 8.42 -24.90
C PHE A 194 -5.41 8.25 -25.55
N ALA A 195 -4.46 7.63 -24.85
CA ALA A 195 -3.06 7.65 -25.24
C ALA A 195 -2.40 6.26 -25.30
N GLY A 196 -3.19 5.20 -25.15
CA GLY A 196 -2.73 3.82 -25.21
C GLY A 196 -2.10 3.31 -23.91
N TRP A 197 -1.86 1.99 -23.90
CA TRP A 197 -1.41 1.30 -22.68
C TRP A 197 0.00 1.69 -22.20
N GLN A 198 0.89 2.09 -23.11
CA GLN A 198 2.22 2.60 -22.75
C GLN A 198 2.12 3.86 -21.89
N ALA A 199 1.23 4.79 -22.30
CA ALA A 199 0.97 6.01 -21.55
C ALA A 199 0.36 5.74 -20.17
N GLY A 200 -0.43 4.68 -20.04
CA GLY A 200 -0.96 4.22 -18.76
C GLY A 200 0.14 3.86 -17.74
N PHE A 201 1.21 3.21 -18.19
CA PHE A 201 2.37 2.95 -17.33
C PHE A 201 3.11 4.25 -16.94
N PHE A 202 3.29 5.19 -17.85
CA PHE A 202 3.88 6.49 -17.51
C PHE A 202 3.01 7.29 -16.56
N GLY A 203 1.67 7.27 -16.72
CA GLY A 203 0.74 7.89 -15.79
C GLY A 203 0.86 7.31 -14.39
N SER A 204 0.98 5.98 -14.28
CA SER A 204 1.22 5.30 -13.00
C SER A 204 2.58 5.67 -12.39
N ALA A 205 3.62 5.80 -13.20
CA ALA A 205 4.94 6.23 -12.74
C ALA A 205 4.91 7.67 -12.20
N VAL A 206 4.20 8.59 -12.88
CA VAL A 206 3.99 9.97 -12.41
C VAL A 206 3.24 9.99 -11.09
N ALA A 207 2.16 9.21 -10.96
CA ALA A 207 1.42 9.08 -9.70
C ALA A 207 2.34 8.57 -8.57
N GLY A 208 3.19 7.58 -8.85
CA GLY A 208 4.20 7.10 -7.92
C GLY A 208 5.20 8.19 -7.52
N ALA A 209 5.69 9.00 -8.47
CA ALA A 209 6.60 10.11 -8.20
C ALA A 209 5.94 11.19 -7.31
N ILE A 210 4.68 11.53 -7.55
CA ILE A 210 3.90 12.42 -6.68
C ILE A 210 3.84 11.84 -5.26
N GLY A 211 3.61 10.54 -5.14
CA GLY A 211 3.61 9.85 -3.85
C GLY A 211 4.96 9.90 -3.12
N VAL A 212 6.07 9.77 -3.86
CA VAL A 212 7.42 9.95 -3.30
C VAL A 212 7.58 11.34 -2.69
N VAL A 213 7.21 12.39 -3.44
CA VAL A 213 7.28 13.77 -2.95
C VAL A 213 6.42 13.95 -1.70
N LEU A 214 5.17 13.46 -1.73
CA LEU A 214 4.26 13.52 -0.58
C LEU A 214 4.86 12.85 0.66
N VAL A 215 5.36 11.62 0.51
CA VAL A 215 5.98 10.86 1.61
C VAL A 215 7.25 11.56 2.14
N LEU A 216 8.10 12.06 1.24
CA LEU A 216 9.33 12.76 1.64
C LEU A 216 9.05 14.10 2.32
N CYS A 217 7.99 14.80 1.96
CA CYS A 217 7.66 16.09 2.57
C CYS A 217 6.90 15.95 3.90
N TRP A 218 5.93 15.04 3.98
CA TRP A 218 4.96 15.03 5.07
C TRP A 218 5.02 13.81 6.00
N LEU A 219 5.62 12.69 5.58
CA LEU A 219 5.82 11.57 6.48
C LEU A 219 7.01 11.85 7.41
N HIS A 220 6.76 11.86 8.69
CA HIS A 220 7.79 12.04 9.73
C HIS A 220 8.01 10.73 10.47
N ASP A 221 9.27 10.42 10.80
CA ASP A 221 9.65 9.13 11.36
C ASP A 221 9.09 8.95 12.78
N THR A 222 9.49 9.82 13.70
CA THR A 222 9.05 9.78 15.10
C THR A 222 8.81 11.20 15.64
N PRO A 223 7.97 11.39 16.67
CA PRO A 223 7.84 12.65 17.38
C PRO A 223 9.18 13.16 17.93
N GLU A 224 10.00 12.27 18.51
CA GLU A 224 11.30 12.59 19.10
C GLU A 224 12.27 13.15 18.06
N SER A 225 12.18 12.69 16.81
CA SER A 225 12.99 13.24 15.70
C SER A 225 12.65 14.69 15.36
N LYS A 226 11.55 15.22 15.92
CA LYS A 226 11.09 16.60 15.78
C LYS A 226 11.22 17.41 17.07
N GLY A 227 11.90 16.86 18.09
CA GLY A 227 12.08 17.51 19.39
C GLY A 227 10.82 17.47 20.27
N LEU A 228 9.89 16.56 19.97
CA LEU A 228 8.72 16.30 20.79
C LEU A 228 8.96 15.12 21.73
N PRO A 229 8.29 15.06 22.91
CA PRO A 229 8.31 13.88 23.76
C PRO A 229 7.65 12.67 23.09
N PRO A 230 7.85 11.44 23.63
CA PRO A 230 7.15 10.23 23.16
C PRO A 230 5.63 10.41 23.16
N VAL A 231 4.96 9.70 22.26
CA VAL A 231 3.49 9.82 22.05
C VAL A 231 2.69 9.52 23.33
N GLU A 232 3.17 8.59 24.16
CA GLU A 232 2.54 8.24 25.43
C GLU A 232 2.56 9.43 26.42
N ALA A 233 3.66 10.15 26.48
CA ALA A 233 3.80 11.36 27.31
C ALA A 233 2.90 12.51 26.79
N LEU A 234 2.79 12.68 25.46
CA LEU A 234 1.92 13.67 24.83
C LEU A 234 0.42 13.36 25.05
N ALA A 235 0.07 12.10 25.17
CA ALA A 235 -1.30 11.66 25.41
C ALA A 235 -1.68 11.49 26.89
N HIS A 236 -0.75 11.78 27.81
CA HIS A 236 -0.88 11.50 29.25
C HIS A 236 -1.29 10.05 29.55
N GLU A 237 -0.82 9.09 28.73
CA GLU A 237 -1.07 7.67 28.90
C GLU A 237 0.07 7.01 29.71
N LYS A 238 -0.29 5.99 30.52
CA LYS A 238 0.72 5.18 31.18
C LYS A 238 1.49 4.37 30.12
N PRO A 239 2.79 4.13 30.34
CA PRO A 239 3.57 3.26 29.47
C PRO A 239 2.87 1.93 29.25
N VAL A 240 2.83 1.45 28.00
CA VAL A 240 2.17 0.18 27.66
C VAL A 240 2.94 -0.95 28.36
N PRO A 241 2.29 -1.87 29.07
CA PRO A 241 2.95 -3.02 29.68
C PRO A 241 3.75 -3.80 28.61
N GLY A 242 5.03 -3.99 28.83
CA GLY A 242 5.92 -4.65 27.88
C GLY A 242 6.62 -3.73 26.87
N ALA A 243 6.52 -2.40 27.00
CA ALA A 243 7.29 -1.43 26.21
C ALA A 243 8.82 -1.60 26.38
N GLU A 244 9.26 -2.26 27.47
CA GLU A 244 10.67 -2.59 27.70
C GLU A 244 11.21 -3.74 26.85
N LYS A 245 10.31 -4.51 26.19
CA LYS A 245 10.73 -5.64 25.36
C LYS A 245 11.41 -5.15 24.08
N SER A 246 12.50 -5.82 23.71
CA SER A 246 13.15 -5.55 22.43
C SER A 246 12.21 -5.90 21.26
N VAL A 247 12.35 -5.18 20.14
CA VAL A 247 11.59 -5.47 18.89
C VAL A 247 11.70 -6.94 18.51
N LYS A 248 12.89 -7.54 18.65
CA LYS A 248 13.13 -8.96 18.36
C LYS A 248 12.31 -9.91 19.24
N GLU A 249 12.14 -9.59 20.51
CA GLU A 249 11.33 -10.38 21.44
C GLU A 249 9.85 -10.29 21.09
N ILE A 250 9.36 -9.11 20.74
CA ILE A 250 7.98 -8.89 20.29
C ILE A 250 7.72 -9.69 18.99
N GLN A 251 8.59 -9.60 18.00
CA GLN A 251 8.50 -10.36 16.75
C GLN A 251 8.46 -11.88 17.01
N LYS A 252 9.33 -12.38 17.89
CA LYS A 252 9.34 -13.80 18.29
C LYS A 252 8.04 -14.22 18.98
N GLN A 253 7.48 -13.36 19.84
CA GLN A 253 6.20 -13.61 20.51
C GLN A 253 5.05 -13.67 19.50
N VAL A 254 4.99 -12.74 18.54
CA VAL A 254 3.99 -12.72 17.47
C VAL A 254 4.02 -14.01 16.66
N LEU A 255 5.20 -14.46 16.21
CA LEU A 255 5.35 -15.71 15.44
C LEU A 255 4.95 -16.97 16.23
N ARG A 256 5.02 -16.93 17.56
CA ARG A 256 4.63 -18.05 18.44
C ARG A 256 3.16 -18.05 18.83
N THR A 257 2.43 -17.00 18.49
CA THR A 257 1.01 -16.86 18.85
C THR A 257 0.12 -17.57 17.81
N PRO A 258 -0.57 -18.68 18.14
CA PRO A 258 -1.37 -19.44 17.17
C PRO A 258 -2.48 -18.60 16.50
N ALA A 259 -3.09 -17.69 17.26
CA ALA A 259 -4.14 -16.81 16.75
C ALA A 259 -3.68 -15.97 15.54
N VAL A 260 -2.40 -15.59 15.48
CA VAL A 260 -1.83 -14.84 14.35
C VAL A 260 -1.87 -15.69 13.08
N TRP A 261 -1.55 -16.96 13.17
CA TRP A 261 -1.57 -17.88 12.02
C TRP A 261 -2.98 -18.20 11.54
N VAL A 262 -3.94 -18.33 12.46
CA VAL A 262 -5.36 -18.50 12.11
C VAL A 262 -5.88 -17.27 11.36
N LEU A 263 -5.59 -16.07 11.86
CA LEU A 263 -5.96 -14.81 11.18
C LEU A 263 -5.26 -14.66 9.83
N ALA A 264 -4.00 -15.05 9.73
CA ALA A 264 -3.27 -15.04 8.47
C ALA A 264 -3.89 -15.97 7.43
N ALA A 265 -4.27 -17.20 7.83
CA ALA A 265 -4.95 -18.14 6.96
C ALA A 265 -6.33 -17.63 6.51
N ALA A 266 -7.14 -17.12 7.43
CA ALA A 266 -8.44 -16.51 7.10
C ALA A 266 -8.29 -15.36 6.10
N SER A 267 -7.31 -14.46 6.33
CA SER A 267 -6.99 -13.37 5.41
C SER A 267 -6.57 -13.88 4.03
N ALA A 268 -5.78 -14.96 3.96
CA ALA A 268 -5.35 -15.54 2.68
C ALA A 268 -6.55 -15.97 1.82
N PHE A 269 -7.54 -16.65 2.41
CA PHE A 269 -8.76 -17.05 1.68
C PHE A 269 -9.57 -15.84 1.17
N MET A 270 -9.73 -14.81 1.99
CA MET A 270 -10.42 -13.58 1.54
C MET A 270 -9.68 -12.89 0.40
N TYR A 271 -8.34 -12.84 0.46
CA TYR A 271 -7.53 -12.21 -0.57
C TYR A 271 -7.52 -12.98 -1.90
N ILE A 272 -7.76 -14.30 -1.92
CA ILE A 272 -7.88 -15.06 -3.17
C ILE A 272 -9.02 -14.49 -4.04
N SER A 273 -10.22 -14.34 -3.48
CA SER A 273 -11.38 -13.76 -4.21
C SER A 273 -11.13 -12.32 -4.63
N ARG A 274 -10.58 -11.51 -3.72
CA ARG A 274 -10.28 -10.10 -4.00
C ARG A 274 -9.29 -9.94 -5.16
N TYR A 275 -8.19 -10.69 -5.15
CA TYR A 275 -7.19 -10.59 -6.22
C TYR A 275 -7.66 -11.17 -7.55
N ALA A 276 -8.56 -12.16 -7.53
CA ALA A 276 -9.18 -12.65 -8.76
C ALA A 276 -10.01 -11.54 -9.44
N ILE A 277 -10.87 -10.85 -8.67
CA ILE A 277 -11.71 -9.75 -9.19
C ILE A 277 -10.84 -8.58 -9.65
N ASN A 278 -9.94 -8.10 -8.80
CA ASN A 278 -9.13 -6.92 -9.11
C ASN A 278 -8.08 -7.19 -10.20
N GLY A 279 -7.61 -8.44 -10.31
CA GLY A 279 -6.62 -8.82 -11.31
C GLY A 279 -7.20 -9.09 -12.69
N TRP A 280 -8.37 -9.69 -12.76
CA TRP A 280 -8.94 -10.19 -14.02
C TRP A 280 -10.34 -9.66 -14.32
N GLY A 281 -10.98 -8.94 -13.37
CA GLY A 281 -12.35 -8.49 -13.49
C GLY A 281 -12.60 -7.62 -14.72
N VAL A 282 -11.73 -6.65 -15.00
CA VAL A 282 -11.87 -5.78 -16.18
C VAL A 282 -11.80 -6.63 -17.46
N LEU A 283 -10.77 -7.45 -17.61
CA LEU A 283 -10.61 -8.33 -18.78
C LEU A 283 -11.79 -9.30 -18.94
N PHE A 284 -12.27 -9.89 -17.84
CA PHE A 284 -13.42 -10.79 -17.87
C PHE A 284 -14.69 -10.09 -18.35
N LEU A 285 -14.95 -8.87 -17.90
CA LEU A 285 -16.10 -8.09 -18.37
C LEU A 285 -16.01 -7.77 -19.86
N GLN A 286 -14.82 -7.44 -20.34
CA GLN A 286 -14.56 -7.12 -21.74
C GLN A 286 -14.67 -8.36 -22.63
N GLU A 287 -13.95 -9.45 -22.34
CA GLU A 287 -13.85 -10.62 -23.20
C GLU A 287 -15.05 -11.58 -23.07
N ALA A 288 -15.53 -11.83 -21.84
CA ALA A 288 -16.58 -12.82 -21.60
C ALA A 288 -17.98 -12.23 -21.57
N LYS A 289 -18.13 -10.93 -21.31
CA LYS A 289 -19.43 -10.24 -21.20
C LYS A 289 -19.66 -9.19 -22.29
N GLY A 290 -18.64 -8.87 -23.09
CA GLY A 290 -18.75 -7.92 -24.20
C GLY A 290 -18.90 -6.46 -23.77
N PHE A 291 -18.50 -6.11 -22.55
CA PHE A 291 -18.52 -4.73 -22.07
C PHE A 291 -17.47 -3.90 -22.80
N SER A 292 -17.78 -2.65 -23.08
CA SER A 292 -16.80 -1.69 -23.56
C SER A 292 -15.74 -1.39 -22.49
N ASP A 293 -14.59 -0.83 -22.89
CA ASP A 293 -13.49 -0.48 -21.99
C ASP A 293 -13.98 0.43 -20.85
N VAL A 294 -14.79 1.44 -21.18
CA VAL A 294 -15.30 2.42 -20.21
C VAL A 294 -16.27 1.76 -19.22
N GLU A 295 -17.17 0.89 -19.71
CA GLU A 295 -18.12 0.19 -18.85
C GLU A 295 -17.43 -0.78 -17.90
N ALA A 296 -16.50 -1.61 -18.39
CA ALA A 296 -15.77 -2.58 -17.58
C ALA A 296 -14.93 -1.89 -16.50
N ILE A 297 -14.20 -0.83 -16.85
CA ILE A 297 -13.41 -0.01 -15.91
C ILE A 297 -14.33 0.66 -14.88
N SER A 298 -15.46 1.20 -15.31
CA SER A 298 -16.43 1.87 -14.42
C SER A 298 -17.00 0.91 -13.39
N VAL A 299 -17.40 -0.30 -13.78
CA VAL A 299 -17.93 -1.33 -12.88
C VAL A 299 -16.90 -1.68 -11.80
N VAL A 300 -15.65 -1.94 -12.18
CA VAL A 300 -14.59 -2.29 -11.21
C VAL A 300 -14.21 -1.09 -10.32
N SER A 301 -14.22 0.12 -10.87
CA SER A 301 -13.99 1.36 -10.10
C SER A 301 -15.09 1.58 -9.06
N ILE A 302 -16.36 1.41 -9.41
CA ILE A 302 -17.50 1.53 -8.50
C ILE A 302 -17.41 0.46 -7.39
N ASN A 303 -17.04 -0.77 -7.74
CA ASN A 303 -16.83 -1.82 -6.75
C ASN A 303 -15.74 -1.43 -5.71
N ALA A 304 -14.63 -0.84 -6.14
CA ALA A 304 -13.60 -0.35 -5.25
C ALA A 304 -14.10 0.81 -4.37
N LEU A 305 -14.89 1.73 -4.93
CA LEU A 305 -15.48 2.85 -4.19
C LEU A 305 -16.47 2.36 -3.12
N LEU A 306 -17.36 1.42 -3.47
CA LEU A 306 -18.30 0.81 -2.54
C LEU A 306 -17.59 0.03 -1.43
N GLY A 307 -16.41 -0.52 -1.71
CA GLY A 307 -15.54 -1.15 -0.71
C GLY A 307 -15.12 -0.19 0.41
N ILE A 308 -14.99 1.12 0.14
CA ILE A 308 -14.73 2.14 1.17
C ILE A 308 -15.91 2.23 2.12
N LEU A 309 -17.13 2.31 1.58
CA LEU A 309 -18.36 2.35 2.38
C LEU A 309 -18.51 1.09 3.23
N GLY A 310 -18.27 -0.09 2.63
CA GLY A 310 -18.28 -1.37 3.34
C GLY A 310 -17.30 -1.41 4.51
N THR A 311 -16.08 -0.93 4.31
CA THR A 311 -15.04 -0.88 5.35
C THR A 311 -15.45 0.04 6.51
N VAL A 312 -15.97 1.23 6.21
CA VAL A 312 -16.41 2.20 7.23
C VAL A 312 -17.65 1.68 7.98
N LEU A 313 -18.64 1.17 7.26
CA LEU A 313 -19.85 0.63 7.86
C LEU A 313 -19.55 -0.59 8.74
N SER A 314 -18.71 -1.51 8.28
CA SER A 314 -18.28 -2.69 9.05
C SER A 314 -17.63 -2.28 10.38
N GLY A 315 -16.76 -1.26 10.38
CA GLY A 315 -16.17 -0.73 11.59
C GLY A 315 -17.22 -0.12 12.53
N TRP A 316 -18.11 0.70 11.99
CA TRP A 316 -19.17 1.36 12.76
C TRP A 316 -20.16 0.35 13.37
N PHE A 317 -20.58 -0.66 12.59
CA PHE A 317 -21.44 -1.75 13.09
C PHE A 317 -20.76 -2.56 14.20
N SER A 318 -19.47 -2.90 14.02
CA SER A 318 -18.68 -3.61 15.03
C SER A 318 -18.67 -2.86 16.37
N ASP A 319 -18.41 -1.57 16.32
CA ASP A 319 -18.28 -0.76 17.54
C ASP A 319 -19.62 -0.48 18.22
N LYS A 320 -20.68 -0.16 17.44
CA LYS A 320 -21.99 0.21 17.99
C LYS A 320 -22.90 -0.98 18.33
N LEU A 321 -22.99 -1.98 17.45
CA LEU A 321 -23.90 -3.10 17.64
C LEU A 321 -23.28 -4.24 18.45
N PHE A 322 -21.98 -4.49 18.24
CA PHE A 322 -21.28 -5.62 18.86
C PHE A 322 -20.31 -5.21 19.96
N LYS A 323 -20.37 -3.94 20.42
CA LYS A 323 -19.54 -3.41 21.53
C LYS A 323 -18.04 -3.70 21.37
N GLY A 324 -17.56 -3.71 20.13
CA GLY A 324 -16.15 -4.00 19.79
C GLY A 324 -15.83 -5.50 19.62
N ASP A 325 -16.79 -6.40 19.73
CA ASP A 325 -16.59 -7.81 19.34
C ASP A 325 -16.57 -7.90 17.81
N ARG A 326 -15.40 -8.20 17.27
CA ARG A 326 -15.14 -8.26 15.82
C ARG A 326 -15.38 -9.64 15.22
N LYS A 327 -15.72 -10.66 16.00
CA LYS A 327 -15.92 -12.03 15.50
C LYS A 327 -17.16 -12.12 14.60
N ILE A 328 -18.30 -11.60 15.07
CA ILE A 328 -19.57 -11.66 14.35
C ILE A 328 -19.50 -10.81 13.06
N PRO A 329 -19.08 -9.52 13.08
CA PRO A 329 -18.92 -8.75 11.86
C PRO A 329 -17.95 -9.36 10.84
N ALA A 330 -16.87 -10.00 11.28
CA ALA A 330 -15.94 -10.70 10.41
C ALA A 330 -16.59 -11.91 9.70
N CYS A 331 -17.45 -12.66 10.41
CA CYS A 331 -18.22 -13.74 9.79
C CYS A 331 -19.25 -13.20 8.79
N CYS A 332 -19.97 -12.12 9.13
CA CYS A 332 -20.99 -11.53 8.24
C CYS A 332 -20.39 -10.86 6.99
N SER A 333 -19.16 -10.34 7.05
CA SER A 333 -18.49 -9.71 5.90
C SER A 333 -17.84 -10.74 4.96
N ALA A 334 -17.80 -12.01 5.32
CA ALA A 334 -17.27 -13.10 4.49
C ALA A 334 -18.33 -13.73 3.57
N TYR A 335 -19.60 -13.37 3.77
CA TYR A 335 -20.74 -13.71 2.90
C TYR A 335 -21.17 -12.50 2.08
#